data_2652a29d929c229edaf23d1044234905
#
_entry.id   2652a29d929c229edaf23d1044234905
#
_cell.length_a   1.000
_cell.length_b   1.000
_cell.length_c   1.000
_cell.angle_alpha   90.00
_cell.angle_beta   90.00
_cell.angle_gamma   90.00
#
_symmetry.space_group_name_H-M   'P 1'
#
loop_
_entity.id
_entity.type
_entity.pdbx_description
1 polymer ?
#
loop_
_entity_poly.entity_id
_entity_poly.type
_entity_poly.pdbx_seq_one_letter_code
_entity_poly.pdbx_strand_id
1 'polypeptide(L)'
;DPKFLSMAKVYDPKSAQGLVPVYTHADLNERMYGELQGLNKEATLKKYGEEQFIKWRRSYRGQPPGGESLEMTAQRSIPFFKKRIIPHLEKGENVLVSAHGNSLRSIVMFLEKLSEEEVVKLEIPTGEPLCYNFSGSWQRESVDECNQKFKK
;
A
#
# COMPACT_ATOMS: atom_id res chain seq x y z
N ASP A 1 14.94 12.29 4.17
CA ASP A 1 14.90 12.79 5.56
C ASP A 1 15.88 12.00 6.42
N PRO A 2 16.86 12.65 7.13
CA PRO A 2 17.84 11.98 7.97
C PRO A 2 17.24 11.10 9.08
N LYS A 3 16.02 11.40 9.55
CA LYS A 3 15.30 10.58 10.52
C LYS A 3 14.95 9.18 9.99
N PHE A 4 14.63 9.04 8.72
CA PHE A 4 14.32 7.73 8.12
C PHE A 4 15.59 6.89 7.89
N LEU A 5 16.71 7.52 7.57
CA LEU A 5 18.00 6.83 7.50
C LEU A 5 18.47 6.30 8.86
N SER A 6 18.08 6.94 9.98
CA SER A 6 18.42 6.45 11.32
C SER A 6 17.58 5.23 11.74
N MET A 7 16.34 5.08 11.25
CA MET A 7 15.52 3.90 11.51
C MET A 7 15.94 2.70 10.65
N ALA A 8 16.53 2.92 9.47
CA ALA A 8 17.14 1.87 8.67
C ALA A 8 18.47 1.34 9.23
N LYS A 9 19.04 1.99 10.25
CA LYS A 9 20.29 1.56 10.92
C LYS A 9 20.10 0.51 12.02
N VAL A 10 18.96 -0.18 12.08
CA VAL A 10 18.71 -1.23 13.08
C VAL A 10 19.59 -2.47 12.85
N TYR A 11 20.25 -2.57 11.70
CA TYR A 11 21.11 -3.71 11.39
C TYR A 11 22.55 -3.27 11.14
N ASP A 12 23.47 -3.77 11.99
CA ASP A 12 24.89 -3.71 11.71
C ASP A 12 25.16 -4.34 10.31
N PRO A 13 25.80 -3.61 9.38
CA PRO A 13 26.13 -4.16 8.07
C PRO A 13 26.92 -5.48 8.11
N LYS A 14 27.64 -5.75 9.20
CA LYS A 14 28.37 -7.01 9.41
C LYS A 14 27.46 -8.15 9.84
N SER A 15 26.34 -7.87 10.52
CA SER A 15 25.32 -8.87 10.86
C SER A 15 24.27 -9.04 9.75
N ALA A 16 24.28 -8.17 8.74
CA ALA A 16 23.35 -8.19 7.61
C ALA A 16 23.73 -9.20 6.51
N GLN A 17 24.83 -9.92 6.66
CA GLN A 17 25.26 -10.92 5.68
C GLN A 17 24.22 -12.08 5.64
N GLY A 18 23.46 -12.17 4.56
CA GLY A 18 22.36 -13.14 4.39
C GLY A 18 20.96 -12.65 4.79
N LEU A 19 20.81 -11.38 5.22
CA LEU A 19 19.50 -10.78 5.51
C LEU A 19 18.91 -10.12 4.27
N VAL A 20 17.57 -10.13 4.19
CA VAL A 20 16.83 -9.42 3.14
C VAL A 20 16.95 -7.92 3.38
N PRO A 21 17.39 -7.10 2.39
CA PRO A 21 17.41 -5.65 2.54
C PRO A 21 16.01 -5.09 2.78
N VAL A 22 15.87 -4.22 3.78
CA VAL A 22 14.60 -3.55 4.10
C VAL A 22 14.72 -2.06 3.83
N TYR A 23 13.79 -1.55 3.02
CA TYR A 23 13.68 -0.13 2.68
C TYR A 23 12.34 0.42 3.17
N THR A 24 12.33 1.60 3.76
CA THR A 24 11.12 2.30 4.20
C THR A 24 10.90 3.56 3.38
N HIS A 25 9.64 3.88 3.07
CA HIS A 25 9.33 5.11 2.34
C HIS A 25 7.94 5.65 2.70
N ALA A 26 7.84 6.98 2.84
CA ALA A 26 6.60 7.66 3.24
C ALA A 26 5.47 7.51 2.21
N ASP A 27 5.79 7.33 0.92
CA ASP A 27 4.80 7.13 -0.15
C ASP A 27 4.00 5.82 0.00
N LEU A 28 4.46 4.90 0.85
CA LEU A 28 3.74 3.68 1.21
C LEU A 28 2.97 3.77 2.53
N ASN A 29 2.99 4.93 3.21
CA ASN A 29 2.21 5.12 4.42
C ASN A 29 0.70 4.99 4.16
N GLU A 30 -0.06 4.73 5.24
CA GLU A 30 -1.52 4.75 5.18
C GLU A 30 -2.03 6.13 4.73
N ARG A 31 -3.21 6.15 4.13
CA ARG A 31 -3.94 7.35 3.78
C ARG A 31 -4.15 8.22 5.03
N MET A 32 -3.81 9.49 4.94
CA MET A 32 -4.07 10.44 6.02
C MET A 32 -5.56 10.74 6.12
N TYR A 33 -6.11 10.61 7.31
CA TYR A 33 -7.52 10.90 7.56
C TYR A 33 -7.76 12.33 8.07
N GLY A 34 -6.70 13.15 8.19
CA GLY A 34 -6.79 14.56 8.60
C GLY A 34 -7.50 14.73 9.95
N GLU A 35 -8.53 15.57 10.00
CA GLU A 35 -9.31 15.81 11.22
C GLU A 35 -10.08 14.60 11.74
N LEU A 36 -10.20 13.54 10.93
CA LEU A 36 -10.83 12.28 11.36
C LEU A 36 -9.83 11.34 12.06
N GLN A 37 -8.54 11.68 12.06
CA GLN A 37 -7.51 10.84 12.66
C GLN A 37 -7.76 10.68 14.16
N GLY A 38 -7.82 9.43 14.63
CA GLY A 38 -8.08 9.10 16.03
C GLY A 38 -9.54 9.23 16.50
N LEU A 39 -10.45 9.74 15.65
CA LEU A 39 -11.87 9.74 15.96
C LEU A 39 -12.45 8.34 15.77
N ASN A 40 -13.31 7.93 16.70
CA ASN A 40 -14.10 6.73 16.50
C ASN A 40 -15.24 6.97 15.49
N LYS A 41 -15.79 5.87 14.96
CA LYS A 41 -16.85 5.91 13.97
C LYS A 41 -18.08 6.71 14.44
N GLU A 42 -18.50 6.50 15.69
CA GLU A 42 -19.69 7.11 16.25
C GLU A 42 -19.54 8.63 16.42
N ALA A 43 -18.40 9.10 16.92
CA ALA A 43 -18.10 10.52 17.03
C ALA A 43 -18.06 11.22 15.66
N THR A 44 -17.50 10.53 14.65
CA THR A 44 -17.46 11.07 13.28
C THR A 44 -18.86 11.15 12.67
N LEU A 45 -19.69 10.12 12.82
CA LEU A 45 -21.08 10.11 12.34
C LEU A 45 -21.90 11.23 13.00
N LYS A 46 -21.74 11.41 14.32
CA LYS A 46 -22.44 12.46 15.07
C LYS A 46 -22.03 13.87 14.61
N LYS A 47 -20.74 14.09 14.30
CA LYS A 47 -20.21 15.40 13.92
C LYS A 47 -20.52 15.77 12.46
N TYR A 48 -20.44 14.82 11.54
CA TYR A 48 -20.46 15.11 10.10
C TYR A 48 -21.64 14.47 9.34
N GLY A 49 -22.41 13.60 9.99
CA GLY A 49 -23.49 12.84 9.37
C GLY A 49 -23.03 11.61 8.58
N GLU A 50 -23.96 10.72 8.33
CA GLU A 50 -23.67 9.41 7.71
C GLU A 50 -23.27 9.55 6.23
N GLU A 51 -23.97 10.36 5.47
CA GLU A 51 -23.71 10.57 4.05
C GLU A 51 -22.27 11.05 3.81
N GLN A 52 -21.85 12.07 4.56
CA GLN A 52 -20.51 12.63 4.43
C GLN A 52 -19.44 11.63 4.89
N PHE A 53 -19.72 10.88 5.95
CA PHE A 53 -18.82 9.82 6.43
C PHE A 53 -18.61 8.72 5.38
N ILE A 54 -19.70 8.24 4.75
CA ILE A 54 -19.64 7.24 3.69
C ILE A 54 -18.87 7.80 2.49
N LYS A 55 -19.12 9.05 2.09
CA LYS A 55 -18.42 9.71 1.00
C LYS A 55 -16.91 9.72 1.20
N TRP A 56 -16.43 10.00 2.40
CA TRP A 56 -15.00 9.96 2.70
C TRP A 56 -14.40 8.56 2.74
N ARG A 57 -15.18 7.57 3.15
CA ARG A 57 -14.68 6.19 3.32
C ARG A 57 -14.86 5.29 2.12
N ARG A 58 -15.87 5.56 1.29
CA ARG A 58 -16.33 4.68 0.22
C ARG A 58 -16.28 5.33 -1.17
N SER A 59 -15.50 6.41 -1.33
CA SER A 59 -15.27 6.98 -2.66
C SER A 59 -13.77 7.14 -2.94
N TYR A 60 -13.43 7.09 -4.22
CA TYR A 60 -12.05 7.25 -4.69
C TYR A 60 -11.53 8.67 -4.45
N ARG A 61 -12.40 9.68 -4.69
CA ARG A 61 -12.07 11.12 -4.61
C ARG A 61 -12.48 11.79 -3.31
N GLY A 62 -13.18 11.07 -2.42
CA GLY A 62 -13.64 11.64 -1.15
C GLY A 62 -12.47 11.99 -0.24
N GLN A 63 -12.22 13.28 -0.04
CA GLN A 63 -11.16 13.80 0.80
C GLN A 63 -11.73 14.31 2.12
N PRO A 64 -11.32 13.75 3.27
CA PRO A 64 -11.66 14.31 4.57
C PRO A 64 -10.91 15.63 4.81
N PRO A 65 -11.42 16.53 5.68
CA PRO A 65 -10.76 17.80 5.98
C PRO A 65 -9.31 17.58 6.47
N GLY A 66 -8.36 18.23 5.81
CA GLY A 66 -6.92 18.08 6.13
C GLY A 66 -6.32 16.72 5.86
N GLY A 67 -7.06 15.80 5.22
CA GLY A 67 -6.60 14.45 4.92
C GLY A 67 -6.39 14.18 3.43
N GLU A 68 -6.28 12.91 3.06
CA GLU A 68 -6.11 12.43 1.70
C GLU A 68 -7.35 11.67 1.21
N SER A 69 -7.67 11.79 -0.08
CA SER A 69 -8.51 10.83 -0.81
C SER A 69 -7.70 9.58 -1.17
N LEU A 70 -8.36 8.52 -1.64
CA LEU A 70 -7.66 7.36 -2.20
C LEU A 70 -6.91 7.73 -3.49
N GLU A 71 -7.45 8.66 -4.29
CA GLU A 71 -6.78 9.24 -5.45
C GLU A 71 -5.43 9.86 -5.08
N MET A 72 -5.38 10.71 -4.03
CA MET A 72 -4.14 11.32 -3.55
C MET A 72 -3.13 10.27 -3.05
N THR A 73 -3.61 9.24 -2.36
CA THR A 73 -2.77 8.10 -1.96
C THR A 73 -2.18 7.40 -3.20
N ALA A 74 -2.99 7.19 -4.25
CA ALA A 74 -2.54 6.60 -5.51
C ALA A 74 -1.51 7.48 -6.23
N GLN A 75 -1.70 8.81 -6.21
CA GLN A 75 -0.77 9.77 -6.82
C GLN A 75 0.65 9.75 -6.22
N ARG A 76 0.83 9.28 -5.00
CA ARG A 76 2.16 9.08 -4.39
C ARG A 76 2.65 7.63 -4.45
N SER A 77 1.79 6.66 -4.19
CA SER A 77 2.21 5.25 -4.10
C SER A 77 2.49 4.60 -5.46
N ILE A 78 1.72 4.93 -6.52
CA ILE A 78 1.94 4.38 -7.86
C ILE A 78 3.25 4.87 -8.48
N PRO A 79 3.59 6.17 -8.49
CA PRO A 79 4.90 6.63 -8.97
C PRO A 79 6.07 6.03 -8.18
N PHE A 80 5.91 5.90 -6.85
CA PHE A 80 6.92 5.22 -6.03
C PHE A 80 7.11 3.77 -6.47
N PHE A 81 6.02 3.00 -6.61
CA PHE A 81 6.07 1.62 -7.07
C PHE A 81 6.80 1.49 -8.40
N LYS A 82 6.42 2.32 -9.39
CA LYS A 82 7.05 2.34 -10.72
C LYS A 82 8.53 2.67 -10.66
N LYS A 83 8.91 3.67 -9.88
CA LYS A 83 10.29 4.18 -9.86
C LYS A 83 11.24 3.36 -8.99
N ARG A 84 10.72 2.71 -7.94
CA ARG A 84 11.56 2.06 -6.92
C ARG A 84 11.41 0.55 -6.87
N ILE A 85 10.24 0.01 -7.20
CA ILE A 85 9.98 -1.43 -7.08
C ILE A 85 10.15 -2.13 -8.43
N ILE A 86 9.55 -1.62 -9.52
CA ILE A 86 9.66 -2.22 -10.85
C ILE A 86 11.12 -2.45 -11.27
N PRO A 87 12.09 -1.53 -11.08
CA PRO A 87 13.47 -1.78 -11.47
C PRO A 87 14.16 -2.97 -10.78
N HIS A 88 13.71 -3.35 -9.58
CA HIS A 88 14.18 -4.56 -8.90
C HIS A 88 13.61 -5.81 -9.57
N LEU A 89 12.31 -5.78 -9.89
CA LEU A 89 11.64 -6.89 -10.58
C LEU A 89 12.18 -7.11 -11.98
N GLU A 90 12.54 -6.05 -12.71
CA GLU A 90 13.19 -6.11 -14.04
C GLU A 90 14.57 -6.78 -14.00
N LYS A 91 15.23 -6.74 -12.85
CA LYS A 91 16.49 -7.48 -12.61
C LYS A 91 16.28 -8.92 -12.19
N GLY A 92 15.03 -9.39 -12.11
CA GLY A 92 14.69 -10.72 -11.63
C GLY A 92 14.71 -10.88 -10.10
N GLU A 93 14.75 -9.78 -9.35
CA GLU A 93 14.70 -9.81 -7.89
C GLU A 93 13.26 -10.01 -7.41
N ASN A 94 13.08 -10.77 -6.32
CA ASN A 94 11.80 -10.86 -5.64
C ASN A 94 11.65 -9.71 -4.66
N VAL A 95 10.49 -9.04 -4.66
CA VAL A 95 10.22 -7.90 -3.78
C VAL A 95 8.99 -8.15 -2.93
N LEU A 96 9.11 -8.05 -1.62
CA LEU A 96 8.00 -8.04 -0.69
C LEU A 96 7.64 -6.59 -0.36
N VAL A 97 6.39 -6.19 -0.61
CA VAL A 97 5.84 -4.89 -0.23
C VAL A 97 4.93 -5.05 0.98
N SER A 98 5.42 -4.64 2.15
CA SER A 98 4.61 -4.57 3.37
C SER A 98 4.17 -3.12 3.59
N ALA A 99 2.88 -2.86 3.48
CA ALA A 99 2.32 -1.50 3.56
C ALA A 99 0.90 -1.52 4.14
N HIS A 100 0.14 -0.46 3.94
CA HIS A 100 -1.18 -0.29 4.53
C HIS A 100 -2.29 -0.49 3.50
N GLY A 101 -3.53 -0.67 3.99
CA GLY A 101 -4.67 -1.02 3.15
C GLY A 101 -4.89 -0.08 1.97
N ASN A 102 -4.86 1.24 2.16
CA ASN A 102 -5.12 2.18 1.06
C ASN A 102 -3.93 2.35 0.11
N SER A 103 -2.68 2.31 0.59
CA SER A 103 -1.51 2.33 -0.30
C SER A 103 -1.41 1.05 -1.13
N LEU A 104 -1.70 -0.12 -0.54
CA LEU A 104 -1.76 -1.38 -1.28
C LEU A 104 -2.91 -1.41 -2.29
N ARG A 105 -4.12 -0.93 -1.94
CA ARG A 105 -5.24 -0.79 -2.89
C ARG A 105 -4.85 0.03 -4.12
N SER A 106 -4.13 1.13 -3.91
CA SER A 106 -3.65 1.97 -5.01
C SER A 106 -2.68 1.24 -5.93
N ILE A 107 -1.78 0.42 -5.37
CA ILE A 107 -0.86 -0.39 -6.14
C ILE A 107 -1.62 -1.48 -6.91
N VAL A 108 -2.54 -2.20 -6.26
CA VAL A 108 -3.37 -3.22 -6.91
C VAL A 108 -4.22 -2.63 -8.02
N MET A 109 -4.81 -1.44 -7.81
CA MET A 109 -5.52 -0.70 -8.84
C MET A 109 -4.67 -0.53 -10.11
N PHE A 110 -3.41 -0.16 -9.94
CA PHE A 110 -2.47 -0.02 -11.06
C PHE A 110 -2.14 -1.37 -11.72
N LEU A 111 -1.88 -2.41 -10.93
CA LEU A 111 -1.51 -3.74 -11.43
C LEU A 111 -2.64 -4.42 -12.20
N GLU A 112 -3.86 -4.35 -11.68
CA GLU A 112 -5.06 -5.02 -12.21
C GLU A 112 -5.91 -4.10 -13.10
N LYS A 113 -5.50 -2.83 -13.27
CA LYS A 113 -6.21 -1.82 -14.06
C LYS A 113 -7.66 -1.61 -13.60
N LEU A 114 -7.87 -1.61 -12.28
CA LEU A 114 -9.19 -1.44 -11.71
C LEU A 114 -9.74 -0.02 -11.92
N SER A 115 -11.04 0.08 -12.08
CA SER A 115 -11.77 1.36 -12.09
C SER A 115 -11.83 1.99 -10.68
N GLU A 116 -12.28 3.24 -10.61
CA GLU A 116 -12.50 3.95 -9.34
C GLU A 116 -13.54 3.23 -8.47
N GLU A 117 -14.58 2.66 -9.08
CA GLU A 117 -15.64 1.92 -8.40
C GLU A 117 -15.18 0.55 -7.89
N GLU A 118 -14.28 -0.10 -8.61
CA GLU A 118 -13.74 -1.40 -8.21
C GLU A 118 -12.74 -1.27 -7.08
N VAL A 119 -11.81 -0.31 -7.14
CA VAL A 119 -10.77 -0.15 -6.11
C VAL A 119 -11.34 0.20 -4.74
N VAL A 120 -12.44 0.95 -4.67
CA VAL A 120 -13.07 1.28 -3.38
C VAL A 120 -13.77 0.09 -2.73
N LYS A 121 -14.12 -0.93 -3.51
CA LYS A 121 -14.71 -2.20 -3.04
C LYS A 121 -13.66 -3.26 -2.75
N LEU A 122 -12.43 -3.07 -3.23
CA LEU A 122 -11.36 -4.03 -3.02
C LEU A 122 -11.05 -4.16 -1.53
N GLU A 123 -11.09 -5.37 -1.02
CA GLU A 123 -10.63 -5.70 0.32
C GLU A 123 -9.30 -6.45 0.26
N ILE A 124 -8.37 -6.02 1.10
CA ILE A 124 -7.07 -6.67 1.26
C ILE A 124 -7.02 -7.18 2.69
N PRO A 125 -7.16 -8.50 2.89
CA PRO A 125 -7.11 -9.09 4.22
C PRO A 125 -5.74 -8.87 4.87
N THR A 126 -5.72 -8.63 6.16
CA THR A 126 -4.48 -8.50 6.92
C THR A 126 -3.81 -9.86 7.08
N GLY A 127 -2.53 -9.93 6.74
CA GLY A 127 -1.73 -11.16 6.89
C GLY A 127 -1.88 -12.16 5.73
N GLU A 128 -2.69 -11.83 4.71
CA GLU A 128 -2.78 -12.64 3.49
C GLU A 128 -1.92 -12.01 2.38
N PRO A 129 -0.92 -12.72 1.84
CA PRO A 129 -0.11 -12.20 0.75
C PRO A 129 -0.89 -12.15 -0.56
N LEU A 130 -0.74 -11.05 -1.31
CA LEU A 130 -1.13 -10.96 -2.71
C LEU A 130 0.12 -11.19 -3.55
N CYS A 131 0.12 -12.24 -4.35
CA CYS A 131 1.28 -12.62 -5.17
C CYS A 131 1.05 -12.21 -6.62
N TYR A 132 2.05 -11.55 -7.21
CA TYR A 132 2.04 -11.15 -8.60
C TYR A 132 3.30 -11.63 -9.30
N ASN A 133 3.14 -12.26 -10.44
CA ASN A 133 4.25 -12.56 -11.35
C ASN A 133 4.45 -11.40 -12.33
N PHE A 134 5.71 -10.98 -12.48
CA PHE A 134 6.10 -9.95 -13.44
C PHE A 134 6.89 -10.57 -14.59
N SER A 135 6.22 -10.77 -15.73
CA SER A 135 6.83 -11.30 -16.96
C SER A 135 6.46 -10.44 -18.18
N GLY A 136 6.62 -9.10 -18.04
CA GLY A 136 6.16 -8.14 -19.04
C GLY A 136 4.69 -7.73 -18.90
N SER A 137 3.89 -8.51 -18.19
CA SER A 137 2.55 -8.18 -17.71
C SER A 137 2.36 -8.69 -16.29
N TRP A 138 1.45 -8.06 -15.55
CA TRP A 138 1.14 -8.46 -14.18
C TRP A 138 0.11 -9.59 -14.19
N GLN A 139 0.45 -10.71 -13.55
CA GLN A 139 -0.46 -11.83 -13.34
C GLN A 139 -0.56 -12.10 -11.85
N ARG A 140 -1.78 -11.98 -11.31
CA ARG A 140 -2.06 -12.37 -9.93
C ARG A 140 -2.08 -13.89 -9.84
N GLU A 141 -1.38 -14.42 -8.86
CA GLU A 141 -1.29 -15.85 -8.57
C GLU A 141 -2.15 -16.19 -7.35
N SER A 142 -2.58 -17.43 -7.26
CA SER A 142 -3.23 -17.94 -6.05
C SER A 142 -2.25 -17.99 -4.87
N VAL A 143 -2.79 -17.99 -3.66
CA VAL A 143 -1.97 -18.10 -2.44
C VAL A 143 -1.17 -19.41 -2.42
N ASP A 144 -1.73 -20.49 -2.96
CA ASP A 144 -1.06 -21.78 -3.03
C ASP A 144 0.12 -21.78 -4.01
N GLU A 145 -0.03 -21.19 -5.18
CA GLU A 145 1.06 -21.00 -6.14
C GLU A 145 2.17 -20.11 -5.56
N CYS A 146 1.79 -19.04 -4.88
CA CYS A 146 2.70 -18.17 -4.17
C CYS A 146 3.49 -18.95 -3.10
N ASN A 147 2.81 -19.71 -2.25
CA ASN A 147 3.43 -20.50 -1.20
C ASN A 147 4.39 -21.59 -1.73
N GLN A 148 4.11 -22.18 -2.88
CA GLN A 148 4.98 -23.18 -3.50
C GLN A 148 6.33 -22.58 -3.94
N LYS A 149 6.35 -21.32 -4.39
CA LYS A 149 7.57 -20.64 -4.83
C LYS A 149 8.53 -20.31 -3.67
N PHE A 150 8.02 -20.17 -2.46
CA PHE A 150 8.79 -19.85 -1.25
C PHE A 150 9.11 -21.05 -0.38
N LYS A 151 8.71 -22.28 -0.76
CA LYS A 151 8.97 -23.53 -0.04
C LYS A 151 10.33 -24.18 -0.36
N LYS A 152 11.32 -23.41 -0.81
CA LYS A 152 12.68 -23.90 -1.04
C LYS A 152 13.57 -23.66 0.15
#